data_423a930e7da2f8104c264b12fbc1581a
#
_entry.id   423a930e7da2f8104c264b12fbc1581a
#
_cell.length_a   1.000
_cell.length_b   1.000
_cell.length_c   1.000
_cell.angle_alpha   90.00
_cell.angle_beta   90.00
_cell.angle_gamma   90.00
#
_symmetry.space_group_name_H-M   'P 1'
#
loop_
_entity.id
_entity.type
_entity.pdbx_description
1 polymer ?
#
loop_
_entity_poly.entity_id
_entity_poly.type
_entity_poly.pdbx_seq_one_letter_code
_entity_poly.pdbx_strand_id
1 'polypeptide(L)'
;GTSLAFDDKQLSILSTLIDKGYRWVIWKGMMDVNALGRQLFHHAPVHKALSLAFAASELGGGESDECVAVATALLRDNYPAPAVNVLTGHKHFWQSDYTIHRRPSWMASIKMASDRIIGTEMMNGDNMKGYYMADGATYIYKDGKEYLNIFPLWDWRKLPGVTAFEDNAPMPLIKSYQPRNKGTFVGAVSDEKQGMTVMELDRSGVKAHKAWVCTDDFILCLGAGIQADSNLVVTTSIEQCHKNGELLSWENTRWNVVNTKQSAKGKEQRYFHNNTGYIVWGNTHEVVAETAERTGSWYDVMQMYHPEETHGEVTAIYLTHGVAPKQGTYQYLILPGMGKENVAAFNLSDIQILRNDATVQAVYSEGNTTCWVAAYQPVQLTVSTDLILNVQTPGIYMIRKNEFGRYIINYADPTQQRNVAELELNHKKVRLSLPEGKEKGKTTSIVG
;
A
#
# COMPACT_ATOMS: atom_id res chain seq x y z
N GLY A 1 -36.67 4.67 -24.83
CA GLY A 1 -36.25 4.26 -23.48
C GLY A 1 -37.42 3.73 -22.68
N THR A 2 -37.14 2.89 -21.68
CA THR A 2 -38.16 2.45 -20.73
C THR A 2 -38.30 3.47 -19.60
N SER A 3 -39.42 3.43 -18.84
CA SER A 3 -39.63 4.27 -17.64
C SER A 3 -38.59 4.01 -16.51
N LEU A 4 -37.75 2.99 -16.66
CA LEU A 4 -36.68 2.60 -15.75
C LEU A 4 -35.29 3.00 -16.28
N ALA A 5 -35.18 3.67 -17.43
CA ALA A 5 -33.90 4.13 -17.94
C ALA A 5 -33.32 5.23 -17.05
N PHE A 6 -32.01 5.18 -16.85
CA PHE A 6 -31.31 6.26 -16.14
C PHE A 6 -31.41 7.58 -16.92
N ASP A 7 -31.62 8.66 -16.19
CA ASP A 7 -31.55 10.02 -16.75
C ASP A 7 -30.06 10.46 -16.89
N ASP A 8 -29.82 11.58 -17.58
CA ASP A 8 -28.48 12.10 -17.85
C ASP A 8 -27.69 12.39 -16.57
N LYS A 9 -28.37 12.81 -15.49
CA LYS A 9 -27.73 13.06 -14.20
C LYS A 9 -27.26 11.77 -13.54
N GLN A 10 -28.07 10.72 -13.60
CA GLN A 10 -27.74 9.39 -13.07
C GLN A 10 -26.59 8.76 -13.89
N LEU A 11 -26.62 8.89 -15.21
CA LEU A 11 -25.53 8.45 -16.10
C LEU A 11 -24.22 9.19 -15.79
N SER A 12 -24.28 10.50 -15.57
CA SER A 12 -23.11 11.30 -15.18
C SER A 12 -22.51 10.86 -13.83
N ILE A 13 -23.35 10.48 -12.86
CA ILE A 13 -22.88 9.93 -11.58
C ILE A 13 -22.14 8.61 -11.78
N LEU A 14 -22.71 7.70 -12.59
CA LEU A 14 -22.09 6.40 -12.89
C LEU A 14 -20.77 6.55 -13.65
N SER A 15 -20.72 7.43 -14.66
CA SER A 15 -19.49 7.74 -15.38
C SER A 15 -18.41 8.32 -14.46
N THR A 16 -18.79 9.21 -13.55
CA THR A 16 -17.87 9.77 -12.55
C THR A 16 -17.35 8.68 -11.60
N LEU A 17 -18.19 7.75 -11.17
CA LEU A 17 -17.79 6.62 -10.33
C LEU A 17 -16.76 5.74 -11.02
N ILE A 18 -16.93 5.49 -12.31
CA ILE A 18 -15.98 4.70 -13.11
C ILE A 18 -14.67 5.47 -13.26
N ASP A 19 -14.70 6.70 -13.76
CA ASP A 19 -13.49 7.49 -14.05
C ASP A 19 -12.72 7.87 -12.77
N LYS A 20 -13.41 8.35 -11.74
CA LYS A 20 -12.76 8.81 -10.48
C LYS A 20 -12.57 7.68 -9.46
N GLY A 21 -13.16 6.52 -9.65
CA GLY A 21 -13.12 5.39 -8.74
C GLY A 21 -12.52 4.14 -9.37
N TYR A 22 -13.31 3.40 -10.14
CA TYR A 22 -12.94 2.06 -10.59
C TYR A 22 -11.76 2.00 -11.54
N ARG A 23 -11.57 3.00 -12.40
CA ARG A 23 -10.40 3.10 -13.29
C ARG A 23 -9.08 3.11 -12.51
N TRP A 24 -9.06 3.68 -11.32
CA TRP A 24 -7.87 3.74 -10.48
C TRP A 24 -7.40 2.37 -10.01
N VAL A 25 -8.31 1.44 -9.80
CA VAL A 25 -8.01 0.10 -9.24
C VAL A 25 -7.74 -0.96 -10.32
N ILE A 26 -7.74 -0.59 -11.60
CA ILE A 26 -7.44 -1.50 -12.70
C ILE A 26 -6.06 -1.18 -13.27
N TRP A 27 -5.19 -2.18 -13.34
CA TRP A 27 -3.87 -2.10 -13.94
C TRP A 27 -3.71 -3.14 -15.04
N LYS A 28 -3.53 -2.70 -16.29
CA LYS A 28 -3.33 -3.57 -17.47
C LYS A 28 -4.36 -4.71 -17.55
N GLY A 29 -5.63 -4.41 -17.34
CA GLY A 29 -6.72 -5.38 -17.40
C GLY A 29 -6.88 -6.26 -16.16
N MET A 30 -6.17 -5.98 -15.09
CA MET A 30 -6.29 -6.66 -13.79
C MET A 30 -6.85 -5.70 -12.75
N MET A 31 -7.88 -6.11 -12.02
CA MET A 31 -8.30 -5.40 -10.83
C MET A 31 -7.34 -5.67 -9.69
N ASP A 32 -6.98 -4.62 -8.95
CA ASP A 32 -6.17 -4.74 -7.73
C ASP A 32 -6.78 -5.74 -6.74
N VAL A 33 -5.94 -6.60 -6.16
CA VAL A 33 -6.35 -7.58 -5.14
C VAL A 33 -7.03 -6.89 -3.95
N ASN A 34 -6.54 -5.72 -3.53
CA ASN A 34 -7.13 -4.94 -2.45
C ASN A 34 -8.56 -4.45 -2.74
N ALA A 35 -8.99 -4.47 -4.00
CA ALA A 35 -10.34 -4.06 -4.43
C ALA A 35 -11.31 -5.25 -4.67
N LEU A 36 -10.84 -6.49 -4.60
CA LEU A 36 -11.67 -7.68 -4.86
C LEU A 36 -12.70 -7.97 -3.75
N GLY A 37 -12.44 -7.45 -2.54
CA GLY A 37 -13.24 -7.80 -1.36
C GLY A 37 -13.07 -9.28 -1.00
N ARG A 38 -14.19 -9.99 -0.75
CA ARG A 38 -14.16 -11.42 -0.45
C ARG A 38 -14.12 -12.32 -1.68
N GLN A 39 -14.29 -11.79 -2.88
CA GLN A 39 -14.40 -12.57 -4.11
C GLN A 39 -13.03 -12.91 -4.69
N LEU A 40 -12.35 -13.88 -4.07
CA LEU A 40 -10.99 -14.33 -4.41
C LEU A 40 -11.00 -15.59 -5.27
N PHE A 41 -11.94 -15.68 -6.20
CA PHE A 41 -12.03 -16.83 -7.10
C PHE A 41 -10.96 -16.81 -8.21
N HIS A 42 -10.80 -17.95 -8.88
CA HIS A 42 -9.83 -18.10 -9.97
C HIS A 42 -10.06 -17.05 -11.06
N HIS A 43 -9.03 -16.31 -11.45
CA HIS A 43 -9.07 -15.18 -12.39
C HIS A 43 -9.96 -14.00 -11.95
N ALA A 44 -10.30 -13.85 -10.67
CA ALA A 44 -11.10 -12.72 -10.18
C ALA A 44 -10.60 -11.35 -10.63
N PRO A 45 -9.30 -11.02 -10.58
CA PRO A 45 -8.78 -9.73 -11.06
C PRO A 45 -9.18 -9.43 -12.51
N VAL A 46 -9.10 -10.44 -13.38
CA VAL A 46 -9.44 -10.33 -14.80
C VAL A 46 -10.93 -10.15 -15.01
N HIS A 47 -11.75 -11.03 -14.43
CA HIS A 47 -13.19 -10.99 -14.59
C HIS A 47 -13.82 -9.69 -14.07
N LYS A 48 -13.29 -9.17 -12.95
CA LYS A 48 -13.76 -7.89 -12.39
C LYS A 48 -13.38 -6.71 -13.27
N ALA A 49 -12.14 -6.67 -13.77
CA ALA A 49 -11.71 -5.63 -14.69
C ALA A 49 -12.51 -5.63 -15.99
N LEU A 50 -12.76 -6.83 -16.56
CA LEU A 50 -13.57 -6.99 -17.77
C LEU A 50 -15.00 -6.49 -17.56
N SER A 51 -15.65 -6.88 -16.47
CA SER A 51 -17.01 -6.43 -16.15
C SER A 51 -17.11 -4.90 -16.06
N LEU A 52 -16.10 -4.25 -15.46
CA LEU A 52 -16.04 -2.77 -15.36
C LEU A 52 -15.74 -2.12 -16.71
N ALA A 53 -14.89 -2.72 -17.53
CA ALA A 53 -14.60 -2.21 -18.87
C ALA A 53 -15.85 -2.24 -19.76
N PHE A 54 -16.63 -3.29 -19.71
CA PHE A 54 -17.92 -3.35 -20.43
C PHE A 54 -18.92 -2.31 -19.89
N ALA A 55 -19.06 -2.19 -18.58
CA ALA A 55 -19.95 -1.19 -17.99
C ALA A 55 -19.56 0.24 -18.42
N ALA A 56 -18.27 0.53 -18.47
CA ALA A 56 -17.77 1.84 -18.91
C ALA A 56 -18.04 2.08 -20.41
N SER A 57 -17.85 1.08 -21.26
CA SER A 57 -18.13 1.21 -22.70
C SER A 57 -19.61 1.50 -22.99
N GLU A 58 -20.53 0.90 -22.22
CA GLU A 58 -21.98 1.15 -22.34
C GLU A 58 -22.42 2.52 -21.85
N LEU A 59 -21.70 3.12 -20.90
CA LEU A 59 -22.03 4.44 -20.36
C LEU A 59 -21.59 5.60 -21.27
N GLY A 60 -20.77 5.35 -22.30
CA GLY A 60 -20.41 6.35 -23.31
C GLY A 60 -19.63 7.55 -22.77
N GLY A 61 -18.85 7.38 -21.69
CA GLY A 61 -17.98 8.43 -21.14
C GLY A 61 -16.75 8.70 -22.02
N GLY A 62 -16.01 9.79 -21.77
CA GLY A 62 -14.80 10.15 -22.52
C GLY A 62 -13.66 9.12 -22.46
N GLU A 63 -13.75 8.16 -21.56
CA GLU A 63 -12.81 7.05 -21.36
C GLU A 63 -13.31 5.73 -22.00
N SER A 64 -14.39 5.78 -22.78
CA SER A 64 -15.01 4.58 -23.37
C SER A 64 -14.05 3.83 -24.30
N ASP A 65 -13.23 4.54 -25.09
CA ASP A 65 -12.28 3.95 -26.02
C ASP A 65 -11.21 3.13 -25.30
N GLU A 66 -10.70 3.60 -24.15
CA GLU A 66 -9.78 2.86 -23.32
C GLU A 66 -10.44 1.58 -22.76
N CYS A 67 -11.65 1.70 -22.25
CA CYS A 67 -12.40 0.58 -21.72
C CYS A 67 -12.73 -0.47 -22.81
N VAL A 68 -13.08 -0.04 -24.00
CA VAL A 68 -13.29 -0.93 -25.16
C VAL A 68 -11.98 -1.63 -25.54
N ALA A 69 -10.86 -0.94 -25.55
CA ALA A 69 -9.55 -1.54 -25.83
C ALA A 69 -9.18 -2.60 -24.80
N VAL A 70 -9.38 -2.32 -23.52
CA VAL A 70 -9.16 -3.29 -22.42
C VAL A 70 -10.07 -4.51 -22.60
N ALA A 71 -11.38 -4.32 -22.79
CA ALA A 71 -12.33 -5.40 -23.00
C ALA A 71 -11.95 -6.25 -24.20
N THR A 72 -11.57 -5.62 -25.31
CA THR A 72 -11.15 -6.34 -26.54
C THR A 72 -9.89 -7.16 -26.31
N ALA A 73 -8.90 -6.61 -25.61
CA ALA A 73 -7.65 -7.31 -25.30
C ALA A 73 -7.91 -8.54 -24.43
N LEU A 74 -8.78 -8.43 -23.42
CA LEU A 74 -9.13 -9.54 -22.52
C LEU A 74 -9.91 -10.64 -23.25
N LEU A 75 -10.84 -10.29 -24.14
CA LEU A 75 -11.58 -11.26 -24.94
C LEU A 75 -10.71 -12.07 -25.91
N ARG A 76 -9.53 -11.56 -26.26
CA ARG A 76 -8.55 -12.23 -27.12
C ARG A 76 -7.47 -12.99 -26.35
N ASP A 77 -7.63 -13.20 -25.05
CA ASP A 77 -6.60 -13.76 -24.17
C ASP A 77 -5.27 -12.99 -24.20
N ASN A 78 -5.33 -11.71 -24.50
CA ASN A 78 -4.15 -10.84 -24.63
C ASN A 78 -3.80 -10.21 -23.28
N TYR A 79 -3.13 -10.93 -22.42
CA TYR A 79 -2.68 -10.50 -21.10
C TYR A 79 -1.19 -10.17 -21.08
N PRO A 80 -0.80 -9.14 -20.33
CA PRO A 80 -1.63 -8.06 -19.76
C PRO A 80 -2.20 -7.19 -20.88
N ALA A 81 -3.36 -6.59 -20.64
CA ALA A 81 -3.96 -5.66 -21.60
C ALA A 81 -3.04 -4.46 -21.85
N PRO A 82 -2.97 -3.91 -23.07
CA PRO A 82 -2.16 -2.74 -23.34
C PRO A 82 -2.66 -1.53 -22.52
N ALA A 83 -1.73 -0.73 -22.02
CA ALA A 83 -2.06 0.56 -21.43
C ALA A 83 -2.43 1.52 -22.56
N VAL A 84 -3.69 1.90 -22.64
CA VAL A 84 -4.19 2.81 -23.69
C VAL A 84 -4.04 4.26 -23.27
N ASN A 85 -4.25 4.57 -21.99
CA ASN A 85 -4.12 5.90 -21.45
C ASN A 85 -3.53 5.82 -20.04
N VAL A 86 -2.39 6.48 -19.84
CA VAL A 86 -1.61 6.33 -18.62
C VAL A 86 -2.15 7.25 -17.54
N LEU A 87 -3.04 6.71 -16.71
CA LEU A 87 -3.47 7.39 -15.49
C LEU A 87 -2.34 7.35 -14.46
N THR A 88 -1.85 8.52 -14.06
CA THR A 88 -0.81 8.69 -13.05
C THR A 88 -1.29 9.52 -11.87
N GLY A 89 -0.67 9.36 -10.72
CA GLY A 89 -0.95 10.16 -9.54
C GLY A 89 -0.94 9.36 -8.24
N HIS A 90 -1.25 10.04 -7.16
CA HIS A 90 -1.42 9.49 -5.83
C HIS A 90 -2.84 9.81 -5.34
N LYS A 91 -3.64 8.80 -5.06
CA LYS A 91 -5.03 8.95 -4.65
C LYS A 91 -5.33 8.15 -3.40
N HIS A 92 -5.83 8.85 -2.39
CA HIS A 92 -6.37 8.23 -1.19
C HIS A 92 -7.90 8.27 -1.20
N PHE A 93 -8.51 7.12 -1.00
CA PHE A 93 -9.95 6.97 -0.80
C PHE A 93 -10.23 6.98 0.70
N TRP A 94 -10.36 8.17 1.27
CA TRP A 94 -10.44 8.40 2.73
C TRP A 94 -11.66 7.74 3.41
N GLN A 95 -12.70 7.43 2.64
CA GLN A 95 -13.88 6.70 3.13
C GLN A 95 -13.70 5.18 3.12
N SER A 96 -12.58 4.69 2.62
CA SER A 96 -12.29 3.25 2.47
C SER A 96 -10.92 2.86 3.03
N ASP A 97 -10.19 3.81 3.61
CA ASP A 97 -8.80 3.63 4.09
C ASP A 97 -7.91 2.93 3.05
N TYR A 98 -7.96 3.43 1.79
CA TYR A 98 -7.34 2.78 0.65
C TYR A 98 -6.59 3.80 -0.21
N THR A 99 -5.33 3.48 -0.53
CA THR A 99 -4.46 4.35 -1.32
C THR A 99 -4.01 3.64 -2.58
N ILE A 100 -4.05 4.37 -3.69
CA ILE A 100 -3.47 3.97 -4.98
C ILE A 100 -2.41 5.00 -5.36
N HIS A 101 -1.26 4.50 -5.79
CA HIS A 101 -0.19 5.29 -6.37
C HIS A 101 0.16 4.73 -7.73
N ARG A 102 0.05 5.55 -8.78
CA ARG A 102 0.23 5.14 -10.17
C ARG A 102 1.32 5.93 -10.84
N ARG A 103 2.18 5.22 -11.56
CA ARG A 103 3.22 5.76 -12.42
C ARG A 103 3.12 5.14 -13.82
N PRO A 104 3.79 5.67 -14.83
CA PRO A 104 3.65 5.16 -16.19
C PRO A 104 3.94 3.66 -16.33
N SER A 105 4.86 3.12 -15.54
CA SER A 105 5.34 1.73 -15.65
C SER A 105 4.90 0.81 -14.51
N TRP A 106 4.28 1.35 -13.43
CA TRP A 106 3.86 0.56 -12.27
C TRP A 106 2.72 1.20 -11.49
N MET A 107 2.06 0.40 -10.72
CA MET A 107 1.03 0.81 -9.75
C MET A 107 1.32 0.17 -8.41
N ALA A 108 1.06 0.90 -7.34
CA ALA A 108 1.02 0.37 -5.98
C ALA A 108 -0.33 0.62 -5.34
N SER A 109 -0.77 -0.31 -4.50
CA SER A 109 -1.95 -0.16 -3.68
C SER A 109 -1.64 -0.46 -2.22
N ILE A 110 -2.30 0.26 -1.31
CA ILE A 110 -2.17 0.08 0.15
C ILE A 110 -3.57 0.02 0.74
N LYS A 111 -3.94 -1.12 1.30
CA LYS A 111 -5.23 -1.31 1.95
C LYS A 111 -5.06 -1.35 3.45
N MET A 112 -5.84 -0.50 4.12
CA MET A 112 -5.82 -0.37 5.56
C MET A 112 -7.21 -0.61 6.15
N ALA A 113 -7.26 -0.88 7.43
CA ALA A 113 -8.47 -0.88 8.24
C ALA A 113 -8.30 0.08 9.41
N SER A 114 -9.39 0.67 9.85
CA SER A 114 -9.48 1.50 11.05
C SER A 114 -10.64 1.03 11.93
N ASP A 115 -10.90 1.73 13.01
CA ASP A 115 -12.12 1.57 13.78
C ASP A 115 -13.40 1.92 13.00
N ARG A 116 -13.26 2.69 11.89
CA ARG A 116 -14.35 3.11 11.00
C ARG A 116 -14.65 2.11 9.88
N ILE A 117 -13.62 1.38 9.41
CA ILE A 117 -13.69 0.54 8.21
C ILE A 117 -13.49 -0.93 8.57
N ILE A 118 -14.39 -1.78 8.09
CA ILE A 118 -14.20 -3.23 8.09
C ILE A 118 -13.15 -3.55 7.02
N GLY A 119 -12.02 -4.14 7.41
CA GLY A 119 -10.93 -4.41 6.49
C GLY A 119 -11.28 -5.38 5.38
N THR A 120 -12.01 -6.44 5.74
CA THR A 120 -12.46 -7.49 4.82
C THR A 120 -13.64 -8.24 5.45
N GLU A 121 -14.31 -9.06 4.66
CA GLU A 121 -15.38 -9.94 5.13
C GLU A 121 -15.15 -11.39 4.69
N MET A 122 -15.76 -12.30 5.43
CA MET A 122 -15.86 -13.73 5.11
C MET A 122 -17.36 -14.08 5.17
N MET A 123 -17.89 -14.61 4.07
CA MET A 123 -19.31 -14.98 3.98
C MET A 123 -19.51 -16.05 2.94
N ASN A 124 -20.43 -16.98 3.19
CA ASN A 124 -20.83 -18.04 2.26
C ASN A 124 -19.67 -18.95 1.77
N GLY A 125 -18.63 -19.11 2.58
CA GLY A 125 -17.45 -19.89 2.18
C GLY A 125 -16.45 -19.10 1.33
N ASP A 126 -16.66 -17.80 1.14
CA ASP A 126 -15.74 -16.94 0.43
C ASP A 126 -14.70 -16.36 1.38
N ASN A 127 -13.45 -16.20 0.92
CA ASN A 127 -12.36 -15.54 1.62
C ASN A 127 -12.01 -16.17 2.98
N MET A 128 -11.88 -17.49 3.02
CA MET A 128 -11.67 -18.23 4.27
C MET A 128 -10.34 -17.96 4.96
N LYS A 129 -9.36 -17.36 4.26
CA LYS A 129 -8.01 -17.07 4.79
C LYS A 129 -7.67 -15.58 4.87
N GLY A 130 -8.50 -14.67 4.38
CA GLY A 130 -8.17 -13.26 4.16
C GLY A 130 -8.16 -12.36 5.39
N TYR A 131 -7.93 -12.89 6.59
CA TYR A 131 -8.01 -12.14 7.86
C TYR A 131 -7.16 -10.87 7.87
N TYR A 132 -5.96 -10.91 7.30
CA TYR A 132 -4.98 -9.81 7.31
C TYR A 132 -5.01 -8.92 6.05
N MET A 133 -5.97 -9.08 5.14
CA MET A 133 -6.00 -8.36 3.85
C MET A 133 -6.06 -6.83 3.95
N ALA A 134 -6.37 -6.27 5.11
CA ALA A 134 -6.41 -4.82 5.29
C ALA A 134 -5.51 -4.33 6.44
N ASP A 135 -4.49 -5.08 6.79
CA ASP A 135 -3.54 -4.71 7.85
C ASP A 135 -2.29 -4.02 7.25
N GLY A 136 -2.53 -3.13 6.28
CA GLY A 136 -1.49 -2.46 5.50
C GLY A 136 -1.02 -3.30 4.31
N ALA A 137 -1.90 -4.15 3.75
CA ALA A 137 -1.55 -4.94 2.58
C ALA A 137 -1.16 -4.04 1.40
N THR A 138 0.04 -4.26 0.87
CA THR A 138 0.70 -3.40 -0.12
C THR A 138 1.08 -4.22 -1.34
N TYR A 139 0.43 -4.01 -2.47
CA TYR A 139 0.69 -4.74 -3.71
C TYR A 139 1.33 -3.85 -4.75
N ILE A 140 2.31 -4.40 -5.50
CA ILE A 140 3.06 -3.71 -6.55
C ILE A 140 2.80 -4.40 -7.88
N TYR A 141 2.29 -3.65 -8.84
CA TYR A 141 1.95 -4.14 -10.17
C TYR A 141 2.82 -3.50 -11.25
N LYS A 142 3.37 -4.29 -12.14
CA LYS A 142 4.10 -3.87 -13.34
C LYS A 142 3.51 -4.47 -14.60
N ASP A 143 3.41 -5.80 -14.67
CA ASP A 143 2.75 -6.49 -15.79
C ASP A 143 1.29 -6.88 -15.47
N GLY A 144 0.90 -6.89 -14.19
CA GLY A 144 -0.42 -7.24 -13.71
C GLY A 144 -0.56 -8.69 -13.27
N LYS A 145 0.44 -9.55 -13.50
CA LYS A 145 0.39 -10.98 -13.19
C LYS A 145 1.04 -11.34 -11.86
N GLU A 146 1.63 -10.38 -11.17
CA GLU A 146 2.40 -10.58 -9.95
C GLU A 146 1.64 -11.40 -8.90
N TYR A 147 0.31 -11.20 -8.82
CA TYR A 147 -0.56 -11.85 -7.82
C TYR A 147 -1.73 -12.62 -8.45
N LEU A 148 -1.75 -12.81 -9.77
CA LEU A 148 -2.85 -13.49 -10.44
C LEU A 148 -2.91 -14.97 -10.04
N ASN A 149 -4.02 -15.40 -9.44
CA ASN A 149 -4.24 -16.77 -8.98
C ASN A 149 -3.28 -17.30 -7.91
N ILE A 150 -2.59 -16.43 -7.16
CA ILE A 150 -1.63 -16.83 -6.13
C ILE A 150 -2.29 -17.27 -4.81
N PHE A 151 -3.57 -16.98 -4.62
CA PHE A 151 -4.26 -17.10 -3.33
C PHE A 151 -4.11 -18.46 -2.63
N PRO A 152 -4.16 -19.63 -3.31
CA PRO A 152 -3.90 -20.92 -2.67
C PRO A 152 -2.49 -21.08 -2.14
N LEU A 153 -1.52 -20.35 -2.70
CA LEU A 153 -0.10 -20.51 -2.44
C LEU A 153 0.44 -19.53 -1.37
N TRP A 154 -0.37 -18.53 -0.97
CA TRP A 154 0.05 -17.52 -0.01
C TRP A 154 0.20 -18.07 1.41
N ASP A 155 1.26 -17.63 2.09
CA ASP A 155 1.25 -17.51 3.54
C ASP A 155 0.44 -16.25 3.90
N TRP A 156 -0.80 -16.45 4.32
CA TRP A 156 -1.75 -15.38 4.58
C TRP A 156 -1.42 -14.50 5.79
N ARG A 157 -0.41 -14.87 6.58
CA ARG A 157 0.16 -14.01 7.62
C ARG A 157 1.31 -13.15 7.11
N LYS A 158 1.81 -13.44 5.92
CA LYS A 158 2.92 -12.74 5.27
C LYS A 158 2.48 -12.05 3.97
N LEU A 159 1.25 -11.54 3.90
CA LEU A 159 0.85 -10.70 2.77
C LEU A 159 1.77 -9.46 2.69
N PRO A 160 2.16 -8.99 1.50
CA PRO A 160 3.04 -7.83 1.36
C PRO A 160 2.57 -6.64 2.19
N GLY A 161 3.47 -6.02 2.94
CA GLY A 161 3.18 -4.89 3.83
C GLY A 161 2.61 -5.27 5.21
N VAL A 162 2.11 -6.47 5.43
CA VAL A 162 1.45 -6.88 6.69
C VAL A 162 2.47 -7.12 7.81
N THR A 163 2.12 -6.70 9.04
CA THR A 163 2.84 -7.00 10.28
C THR A 163 1.97 -7.90 11.13
N ALA A 164 2.40 -9.14 11.38
CA ALA A 164 1.62 -10.16 12.07
C ALA A 164 2.51 -11.16 12.81
N PHE A 165 1.89 -12.00 13.64
CA PHE A 165 2.56 -13.16 14.22
C PHE A 165 2.88 -14.22 13.16
N GLU A 166 4.04 -14.82 13.25
CA GLU A 166 4.35 -16.07 12.58
C GLU A 166 3.76 -17.22 13.41
N ASP A 167 2.76 -17.89 12.87
CA ASP A 167 1.97 -18.90 13.58
C ASP A 167 1.48 -19.96 12.58
N ASN A 168 1.54 -21.23 12.99
CA ASN A 168 1.03 -22.36 12.21
C ASN A 168 -0.44 -22.72 12.53
N ALA A 169 -1.08 -21.99 13.47
CA ALA A 169 -2.49 -22.18 13.76
C ALA A 169 -3.36 -21.84 12.54
N PRO A 170 -4.54 -22.44 12.41
CA PRO A 170 -5.49 -22.05 11.36
C PRO A 170 -5.76 -20.54 11.36
N MET A 171 -6.00 -19.97 10.18
CA MET A 171 -6.35 -18.56 10.07
C MET A 171 -7.63 -18.25 10.87
N PRO A 172 -7.68 -17.11 11.59
CA PRO A 172 -8.88 -16.72 12.30
C PRO A 172 -10.04 -16.52 11.31
N LEU A 173 -11.20 -17.04 11.66
CA LEU A 173 -12.42 -16.82 10.89
C LEU A 173 -12.97 -15.42 11.16
N ILE A 174 -13.34 -14.71 10.11
CA ILE A 174 -13.96 -13.38 10.19
C ILE A 174 -15.47 -13.58 10.26
N LYS A 175 -16.08 -13.18 11.37
CA LYS A 175 -17.54 -13.03 11.42
C LYS A 175 -17.91 -11.64 10.93
N SER A 176 -19.01 -11.49 10.23
CA SER A 176 -19.40 -10.29 9.44
C SER A 176 -19.42 -8.95 10.21
N TYR A 177 -19.38 -8.97 11.51
CA TYR A 177 -19.39 -7.77 12.39
C TYR A 177 -18.17 -7.70 13.31
N GLN A 178 -17.10 -8.42 12.99
CA GLN A 178 -15.97 -8.60 13.89
C GLN A 178 -14.88 -7.54 13.80
N PRO A 179 -13.98 -7.58 14.81
CA PRO A 179 -13.22 -6.42 15.21
C PRO A 179 -12.41 -5.91 14.04
N ARG A 180 -12.70 -4.69 13.77
CA ARG A 180 -11.90 -3.78 13.00
C ARG A 180 -10.55 -3.65 13.69
N ASN A 181 -9.58 -3.14 13.00
CA ASN A 181 -8.46 -2.53 13.65
C ASN A 181 -8.97 -1.50 14.69
N LYS A 182 -8.39 -1.46 15.87
CA LYS A 182 -8.75 -0.48 16.91
C LYS A 182 -8.10 0.88 16.69
N GLY A 183 -7.11 0.95 15.81
CA GLY A 183 -6.42 2.18 15.44
C GLY A 183 -7.37 3.18 14.81
N THR A 184 -7.30 4.42 15.27
CA THR A 184 -8.10 5.56 14.78
C THR A 184 -7.30 6.44 13.82
N PHE A 185 -5.98 6.40 13.92
CA PHE A 185 -5.07 7.22 13.12
C PHE A 185 -4.72 6.52 11.81
N VAL A 186 -5.68 6.53 10.86
CA VAL A 186 -5.55 5.87 9.56
C VAL A 186 -6.00 6.82 8.45
N GLY A 187 -5.13 7.06 7.46
CA GLY A 187 -5.43 7.98 6.37
C GLY A 187 -4.20 8.30 5.53
N ALA A 188 -4.30 9.33 4.70
CA ALA A 188 -3.18 9.80 3.90
C ALA A 188 -3.25 11.30 3.60
N VAL A 189 -2.09 11.92 3.43
CA VAL A 189 -1.93 13.23 2.79
C VAL A 189 -1.45 13.05 1.35
N SER A 190 -1.96 13.85 0.44
CA SER A 190 -1.66 13.77 -0.99
C SER A 190 -1.69 15.14 -1.65
N ASP A 191 -0.76 15.40 -2.56
CA ASP A 191 -0.84 16.52 -3.51
C ASP A 191 -1.30 16.06 -4.92
N GLU A 192 -1.94 14.87 -4.99
CA GLU A 192 -2.37 14.17 -6.19
C GLU A 192 -1.23 13.56 -7.03
N LYS A 193 0.03 13.88 -6.74
CA LYS A 193 1.22 13.31 -7.39
C LYS A 193 1.98 12.36 -6.47
N GLN A 194 2.21 12.82 -5.25
CA GLN A 194 2.93 12.12 -4.20
C GLN A 194 2.12 12.17 -2.90
N GLY A 195 2.50 11.38 -1.91
CA GLY A 195 1.81 11.42 -0.63
C GLY A 195 2.43 10.52 0.42
N MET A 196 1.88 10.65 1.62
CA MET A 196 2.19 9.78 2.74
C MET A 196 0.91 9.16 3.28
N THR A 197 0.88 7.83 3.30
CA THR A 197 -0.19 7.01 3.87
C THR A 197 0.23 6.51 5.23
N VAL A 198 -0.66 6.49 6.21
CA VAL A 198 -0.35 6.02 7.56
C VAL A 198 -1.44 5.12 8.12
N MET A 199 -1.03 4.18 8.97
CA MET A 199 -1.91 3.27 9.69
C MET A 199 -1.41 3.04 11.11
N GLU A 200 -2.23 3.39 12.07
CA GLU A 200 -2.12 2.85 13.43
C GLU A 200 -2.73 1.44 13.44
N LEU A 201 -1.89 0.43 13.61
CA LEU A 201 -2.29 -0.96 13.77
C LEU A 201 -2.45 -1.28 15.26
N ASP A 202 -3.63 -1.69 15.67
CA ASP A 202 -3.91 -2.31 16.98
C ASP A 202 -4.89 -3.46 16.76
N ARG A 203 -4.35 -4.63 16.42
CA ARG A 203 -5.15 -5.79 16.06
C ARG A 203 -4.44 -7.09 16.41
N SER A 204 -5.22 -8.06 16.89
CA SER A 204 -4.75 -9.43 17.15
C SER A 204 -3.53 -9.53 18.09
N GLY A 205 -3.37 -8.57 19.02
CA GLY A 205 -2.25 -8.54 19.96
C GLY A 205 -0.98 -7.89 19.40
N VAL A 206 -1.01 -7.37 18.18
CA VAL A 206 0.09 -6.59 17.57
C VAL A 206 -0.30 -5.12 17.48
N LYS A 207 0.60 -4.25 17.90
CA LYS A 207 0.50 -2.79 17.71
C LYS A 207 1.68 -2.30 16.89
N ALA A 208 1.43 -1.32 16.03
CA ALA A 208 2.47 -0.63 15.26
C ALA A 208 1.94 0.68 14.67
N HIS A 209 2.83 1.65 14.46
CA HIS A 209 2.63 2.75 13.54
C HIS A 209 3.29 2.42 12.21
N LYS A 210 2.56 2.47 11.13
CA LYS A 210 3.03 2.13 9.78
C LYS A 210 2.85 3.33 8.87
N ALA A 211 3.84 3.62 8.02
CA ALA A 211 3.77 4.70 7.07
C ALA A 211 4.39 4.31 5.73
N TRP A 212 3.83 4.84 4.65
CA TRP A 212 4.29 4.67 3.28
C TRP A 212 4.42 6.04 2.63
N VAL A 213 5.63 6.44 2.26
CA VAL A 213 5.87 7.63 1.44
C VAL A 213 5.98 7.19 0.00
N CYS A 214 5.05 7.65 -0.84
CA CYS A 214 4.97 7.31 -2.25
C CYS A 214 5.45 8.49 -3.09
N THR A 215 6.50 8.28 -3.90
CA THR A 215 7.10 9.27 -4.80
C THR A 215 7.10 8.79 -6.25
N ASP A 216 7.73 9.53 -7.14
CA ASP A 216 7.84 9.13 -8.54
C ASP A 216 8.70 7.86 -8.73
N ASP A 217 9.70 7.66 -7.88
CA ASP A 217 10.74 6.65 -8.07
C ASP A 217 10.70 5.51 -7.05
N PHE A 218 10.08 5.73 -5.89
CA PHE A 218 10.11 4.75 -4.80
C PHE A 218 8.90 4.82 -3.87
N ILE A 219 8.72 3.74 -3.11
CA ILE A 219 7.86 3.70 -1.92
C ILE A 219 8.75 3.42 -0.72
N LEU A 220 8.82 4.39 0.19
CA LEU A 220 9.50 4.22 1.48
C LEU A 220 8.48 3.72 2.50
N CYS A 221 8.77 2.57 3.11
CA CYS A 221 7.94 1.95 4.12
C CYS A 221 8.60 2.06 5.50
N LEU A 222 7.88 2.60 6.45
CA LEU A 222 8.32 2.78 7.83
C LEU A 222 7.40 2.05 8.80
N GLY A 223 7.99 1.48 9.84
CA GLY A 223 7.27 0.97 10.99
C GLY A 223 7.91 1.43 12.29
N ALA A 224 7.09 1.75 13.28
CA ALA A 224 7.55 2.18 14.59
C ALA A 224 6.60 1.73 15.69
N GLY A 225 7.09 1.70 16.94
CA GLY A 225 6.28 1.29 18.08
C GLY A 225 5.74 -0.14 17.95
N ILE A 226 6.45 -1.02 17.21
CA ILE A 226 6.02 -2.41 17.06
C ILE A 226 6.10 -3.08 18.42
N GLN A 227 4.95 -3.56 18.87
CA GLN A 227 4.77 -4.12 20.20
C GLN A 227 3.83 -5.32 20.13
N ALA A 228 4.20 -6.37 20.84
CA ALA A 228 3.37 -7.54 21.05
C ALA A 228 3.64 -8.15 22.43
N ASP A 229 2.66 -8.82 23.00
CA ASP A 229 2.78 -9.58 24.21
C ASP A 229 2.38 -11.04 23.92
N SER A 230 3.32 -11.79 23.36
CA SER A 230 3.14 -13.18 22.94
C SER A 230 4.50 -13.86 22.84
N ASN A 231 4.53 -15.17 22.96
CA ASN A 231 5.71 -16.00 22.71
C ASN A 231 5.91 -16.33 21.21
N LEU A 232 5.10 -15.78 20.33
CA LEU A 232 5.23 -15.92 18.89
C LEU A 232 6.14 -14.82 18.31
N VAL A 233 6.84 -15.15 17.24
CA VAL A 233 7.64 -14.19 16.47
C VAL A 233 6.71 -13.23 15.74
N VAL A 234 7.03 -11.93 15.74
CA VAL A 234 6.37 -10.93 14.91
C VAL A 234 7.20 -10.71 13.65
N THR A 235 6.55 -10.71 12.49
CA THR A 235 7.18 -10.43 11.19
C THR A 235 6.50 -9.27 10.48
N THR A 236 7.25 -8.55 9.62
CA THR A 236 6.69 -7.63 8.63
C THR A 236 7.08 -8.11 7.23
N SER A 237 6.10 -8.42 6.41
CA SER A 237 6.34 -8.83 5.04
C SER A 237 6.65 -7.65 4.15
N ILE A 238 7.65 -7.78 3.29
CA ILE A 238 8.03 -6.79 2.27
C ILE A 238 7.34 -7.17 0.95
N GLU A 239 7.45 -8.44 0.55
CA GLU A 239 6.87 -8.96 -0.68
C GLU A 239 6.52 -10.44 -0.53
N GLN A 240 5.47 -10.85 -1.22
CA GLN A 240 5.13 -12.24 -1.47
C GLN A 240 4.33 -12.34 -2.77
N CYS A 241 4.98 -12.73 -3.86
CA CYS A 241 4.42 -12.78 -5.20
C CYS A 241 4.81 -14.06 -5.96
N HIS A 242 4.24 -14.28 -7.14
CA HIS A 242 4.71 -15.33 -8.03
C HIS A 242 6.19 -15.13 -8.36
N LYS A 243 6.95 -16.22 -8.38
CA LYS A 243 8.30 -16.20 -8.91
C LYS A 243 8.25 -15.87 -10.41
N ASN A 244 8.89 -14.76 -10.76
CA ASN A 244 9.09 -14.35 -12.15
C ASN A 244 10.56 -13.93 -12.33
N GLY A 245 11.39 -14.88 -12.76
CA GLY A 245 12.84 -14.75 -12.75
C GLY A 245 13.47 -15.13 -11.40
N GLU A 246 14.72 -14.78 -11.22
CA GLU A 246 15.49 -15.10 -10.03
C GLU A 246 15.28 -14.04 -8.95
N LEU A 247 15.18 -14.49 -7.69
CA LEU A 247 15.37 -13.63 -6.53
C LEU A 247 16.88 -13.47 -6.30
N LEU A 248 17.34 -12.23 -6.24
CA LEU A 248 18.76 -11.90 -6.08
C LEU A 248 18.99 -11.16 -4.76
N SER A 249 20.11 -11.46 -4.07
CA SER A 249 20.64 -10.68 -2.95
C SER A 249 21.95 -10.00 -3.35
N TRP A 250 22.19 -8.76 -2.87
CA TRP A 250 23.41 -8.01 -3.14
C TRP A 250 24.41 -8.23 -2.00
N GLU A 251 25.49 -8.91 -2.31
CA GLU A 251 26.56 -9.20 -1.37
C GLU A 251 27.93 -9.13 -2.04
N ASN A 252 28.90 -8.55 -1.35
CA ASN A 252 30.29 -8.45 -1.85
C ASN A 252 30.36 -7.79 -3.25
N THR A 253 29.58 -6.71 -3.46
CA THR A 253 29.52 -5.95 -4.72
C THR A 253 29.01 -6.74 -5.94
N ARG A 254 28.24 -7.78 -5.73
CA ARG A 254 27.63 -8.60 -6.79
C ARG A 254 26.25 -9.10 -6.41
N TRP A 255 25.44 -9.41 -7.39
CA TRP A 255 24.17 -10.11 -7.23
C TRP A 255 24.40 -11.62 -7.13
N ASN A 256 23.79 -12.24 -6.14
CA ASN A 256 23.81 -13.69 -5.91
C ASN A 256 22.38 -14.22 -5.93
N VAL A 257 22.16 -15.39 -6.51
CA VAL A 257 20.84 -16.02 -6.58
C VAL A 257 20.47 -16.60 -5.22
N VAL A 258 19.27 -16.29 -4.78
CA VAL A 258 18.64 -16.86 -3.59
C VAL A 258 17.86 -18.11 -4.00
N ASN A 259 18.51 -19.26 -3.97
CA ASN A 259 17.94 -20.55 -4.41
C ASN A 259 17.01 -21.19 -3.38
N THR A 260 17.22 -20.87 -2.10
CA THR A 260 16.47 -21.44 -0.97
C THR A 260 16.27 -20.35 0.07
N LYS A 261 15.54 -20.66 1.14
CA LYS A 261 15.37 -19.73 2.27
C LYS A 261 16.72 -19.33 2.85
N GLN A 262 16.98 -18.04 2.85
CA GLN A 262 18.17 -17.42 3.42
C GLN A 262 17.76 -16.36 4.43
N SER A 263 18.52 -16.22 5.50
CA SER A 263 18.38 -15.10 6.42
C SER A 263 19.70 -14.34 6.52
N ALA A 264 19.61 -13.01 6.52
CA ALA A 264 20.76 -12.14 6.64
C ALA A 264 20.49 -11.03 7.66
N LYS A 265 21.55 -10.66 8.41
CA LYS A 265 21.55 -9.50 9.30
C LYS A 265 22.61 -8.52 8.83
N GLY A 266 22.25 -7.26 8.73
CA GLY A 266 23.21 -6.25 8.27
C GLY A 266 22.64 -4.83 8.37
N LYS A 267 23.55 -3.84 8.27
CA LYS A 267 23.15 -2.42 8.29
C LYS A 267 22.37 -2.01 7.04
N GLU A 268 22.65 -2.68 5.92
CA GLU A 268 21.99 -2.48 4.65
C GLU A 268 21.96 -3.80 3.89
N GLN A 269 20.79 -4.11 3.33
CA GLN A 269 20.56 -5.32 2.56
C GLN A 269 19.75 -4.95 1.32
N ARG A 270 20.16 -5.45 0.15
CA ARG A 270 19.49 -5.19 -1.12
C ARG A 270 19.06 -6.49 -1.77
N TYR A 271 17.83 -6.51 -2.25
CA TYR A 271 17.24 -7.61 -2.98
C TYR A 271 16.68 -7.11 -4.30
N PHE A 272 16.59 -8.01 -5.27
CA PHE A 272 16.00 -7.71 -6.57
C PHE A 272 15.21 -8.92 -7.06
N HIS A 273 13.99 -8.68 -7.48
CA HIS A 273 13.12 -9.69 -8.09
C HIS A 273 12.16 -9.03 -9.08
N ASN A 274 11.96 -9.65 -10.23
CA ASN A 274 10.97 -9.23 -11.22
C ASN A 274 10.99 -7.71 -11.47
N ASN A 275 12.16 -7.16 -11.81
CA ASN A 275 12.34 -5.73 -12.08
C ASN A 275 11.84 -4.80 -10.95
N THR A 276 12.02 -5.23 -9.71
CA THR A 276 11.76 -4.46 -8.49
C THR A 276 12.93 -4.63 -7.53
N GLY A 277 13.46 -3.51 -7.06
CA GLY A 277 14.45 -3.49 -6.00
C GLY A 277 13.82 -3.36 -4.62
N TYR A 278 14.46 -3.95 -3.62
CA TYR A 278 14.11 -3.81 -2.21
C TYR A 278 15.38 -3.49 -1.44
N ILE A 279 15.37 -2.40 -0.67
CA ILE A 279 16.53 -2.00 0.15
C ILE A 279 16.06 -1.87 1.60
N VAL A 280 16.64 -2.65 2.49
CA VAL A 280 16.41 -2.59 3.94
C VAL A 280 17.64 -2.01 4.59
N TRP A 281 17.49 -0.98 5.43
CA TRP A 281 18.66 -0.34 6.07
C TRP A 281 18.34 0.24 7.44
N GLY A 282 19.38 0.72 8.14
CA GLY A 282 19.26 1.48 9.39
C GLY A 282 19.07 0.64 10.64
N ASN A 283 18.68 -0.62 10.53
CA ASN A 283 18.47 -1.52 11.63
C ASN A 283 19.17 -2.87 11.38
N THR A 284 19.50 -3.58 12.46
CA THR A 284 20.09 -4.93 12.39
C THR A 284 19.02 -6.01 12.35
N HIS A 285 17.92 -5.77 11.63
CA HIS A 285 16.89 -6.79 11.47
C HIS A 285 17.41 -7.98 10.69
N GLU A 286 16.91 -9.14 11.08
CA GLU A 286 17.01 -10.30 10.23
C GLU A 286 16.00 -10.18 9.10
N VAL A 287 16.50 -10.15 7.88
CA VAL A 287 15.69 -10.23 6.66
C VAL A 287 15.75 -11.65 6.15
N VAL A 288 14.59 -12.23 5.93
CA VAL A 288 14.45 -13.53 5.29
C VAL A 288 14.03 -13.32 3.86
N ALA A 289 14.75 -13.95 2.94
CA ALA A 289 14.44 -13.99 1.53
C ALA A 289 14.36 -15.45 1.08
N GLU A 290 13.32 -15.81 0.34
CA GLU A 290 13.12 -17.18 -0.11
C GLU A 290 12.44 -17.25 -1.47
N THR A 291 12.78 -18.28 -2.23
CA THR A 291 11.98 -18.81 -3.33
C THR A 291 11.63 -20.23 -2.98
N ALA A 292 10.35 -20.57 -3.01
CA ALA A 292 9.88 -21.89 -2.62
C ALA A 292 8.74 -22.36 -3.51
N GLU A 293 8.75 -23.65 -3.85
CA GLU A 293 7.55 -24.31 -4.32
C GLU A 293 6.55 -24.42 -3.17
N ARG A 294 5.33 -24.01 -3.41
CA ARG A 294 4.23 -24.06 -2.43
C ARG A 294 3.06 -24.84 -2.96
N THR A 295 2.39 -25.50 -2.05
CA THR A 295 1.16 -26.25 -2.31
C THR A 295 0.02 -25.66 -1.50
N GLY A 296 -1.14 -25.57 -2.09
CA GLY A 296 -2.37 -25.13 -1.44
C GLY A 296 -3.60 -25.61 -2.17
N SER A 297 -4.76 -25.15 -1.77
CA SER A 297 -6.03 -25.50 -2.42
C SER A 297 -6.93 -24.27 -2.55
N TRP A 298 -7.59 -24.18 -3.70
CA TRP A 298 -8.64 -23.17 -3.90
C TRP A 298 -9.79 -23.33 -2.92
N TYR A 299 -10.12 -24.56 -2.51
CA TYR A 299 -11.14 -24.84 -1.51
C TYR A 299 -10.84 -24.15 -0.17
N ASP A 300 -9.56 -24.07 0.21
CA ASP A 300 -9.15 -23.39 1.44
C ASP A 300 -9.38 -21.89 1.43
N VAL A 301 -9.50 -21.30 0.26
CA VAL A 301 -9.75 -19.85 0.06
C VAL A 301 -11.22 -19.60 -0.24
N MET A 302 -11.81 -20.41 -1.09
CA MET A 302 -13.17 -20.30 -1.61
C MET A 302 -13.82 -21.68 -1.63
N GLN A 303 -14.72 -21.96 -0.71
CA GLN A 303 -15.35 -23.30 -0.56
C GLN A 303 -16.27 -23.72 -1.71
N MET A 304 -16.42 -22.88 -2.73
CA MET A 304 -17.11 -23.26 -3.97
C MET A 304 -16.31 -24.19 -4.87
N TYR A 305 -14.99 -24.33 -4.62
CA TYR A 305 -14.09 -25.22 -5.38
C TYR A 305 -14.01 -26.60 -4.75
N HIS A 306 -13.52 -27.58 -5.50
CA HIS A 306 -13.15 -28.88 -4.98
C HIS A 306 -11.81 -28.80 -4.23
N PRO A 307 -11.55 -29.67 -3.24
CA PRO A 307 -10.31 -29.69 -2.45
C PRO A 307 -9.14 -30.33 -3.22
N GLU A 308 -8.83 -29.78 -4.39
CA GLU A 308 -7.71 -30.22 -5.22
C GLU A 308 -6.46 -29.40 -4.91
N GLU A 309 -5.29 -30.05 -5.01
CA GLU A 309 -4.01 -29.39 -4.80
C GLU A 309 -3.65 -28.49 -5.98
N THR A 310 -3.12 -27.32 -5.63
CA THR A 310 -2.54 -26.34 -6.55
C THR A 310 -1.09 -26.13 -6.15
N HIS A 311 -0.19 -26.13 -7.13
CA HIS A 311 1.24 -25.95 -6.93
C HIS A 311 1.73 -24.69 -7.65
N GLY A 312 2.82 -24.09 -7.13
CA GLY A 312 3.47 -22.97 -7.79
C GLY A 312 4.66 -22.43 -6.99
N GLU A 313 5.53 -21.71 -7.68
CA GLU A 313 6.69 -21.10 -7.07
C GLU A 313 6.36 -19.67 -6.60
N VAL A 314 6.72 -19.37 -5.36
CA VAL A 314 6.50 -18.07 -4.70
C VAL A 314 7.83 -17.51 -4.22
N THR A 315 8.03 -16.23 -4.47
CA THR A 315 9.11 -15.42 -3.90
C THR A 315 8.58 -14.64 -2.71
N ALA A 316 9.29 -14.67 -1.58
CA ALA A 316 8.95 -13.91 -0.40
C ALA A 316 10.17 -13.22 0.23
N ILE A 317 9.96 -12.01 0.73
CA ILE A 317 10.95 -11.23 1.50
C ILE A 317 10.22 -10.67 2.73
N TYR A 318 10.76 -10.88 3.92
CA TYR A 318 10.17 -10.36 5.16
C TYR A 318 11.20 -10.10 6.25
N LEU A 319 10.85 -9.21 7.18
CA LEU A 319 11.62 -8.85 8.36
C LEU A 319 11.13 -9.64 9.57
N THR A 320 12.04 -10.01 10.49
CA THR A 320 11.66 -10.56 11.79
C THR A 320 11.92 -9.53 12.89
N HIS A 321 10.96 -9.37 13.79
CA HIS A 321 11.07 -8.49 14.95
C HIS A 321 11.34 -9.25 16.25
N GLY A 322 11.43 -10.59 16.16
CA GLY A 322 11.58 -11.48 17.31
C GLY A 322 10.30 -11.69 18.11
N VAL A 323 10.47 -12.31 19.26
CA VAL A 323 9.39 -12.61 20.21
C VAL A 323 9.15 -11.42 21.12
N ALA A 324 7.88 -11.10 21.38
CA ALA A 324 7.45 -10.02 22.26
C ALA A 324 8.22 -8.69 22.03
N PRO A 325 8.25 -8.17 20.79
CA PRO A 325 8.97 -6.93 20.51
C PRO A 325 8.38 -5.78 21.34
N LYS A 326 9.28 -4.87 21.77
CA LYS A 326 8.93 -3.63 22.45
C LYS A 326 9.58 -2.47 21.73
N GLN A 327 8.78 -1.51 21.25
CA GLN A 327 9.25 -0.34 20.49
C GLN A 327 10.07 -0.72 19.22
N GLY A 328 9.74 -1.85 18.59
CA GLY A 328 10.38 -2.24 17.33
C GLY A 328 10.16 -1.20 16.24
N THR A 329 11.13 -1.10 15.32
CA THR A 329 11.06 -0.20 14.15
C THR A 329 11.52 -0.94 12.91
N TYR A 330 11.13 -0.48 11.73
CA TYR A 330 11.72 -0.89 10.46
C TYR A 330 11.71 0.26 9.46
N GLN A 331 12.56 0.15 8.46
CA GLN A 331 12.52 0.97 7.26
C GLN A 331 13.03 0.18 6.06
N TYR A 332 12.32 0.31 4.95
CA TYR A 332 12.74 -0.27 3.67
C TYR A 332 12.18 0.52 2.51
N LEU A 333 12.87 0.43 1.37
CA LEU A 333 12.42 0.95 0.07
C LEU A 333 11.94 -0.17 -0.82
N ILE A 334 10.92 0.13 -1.59
CA ILE A 334 10.52 -0.61 -2.78
C ILE A 334 10.79 0.30 -3.98
N LEU A 335 11.49 -0.23 -5.00
CA LEU A 335 11.93 0.46 -6.21
C LEU A 335 11.32 -0.22 -7.43
N PRO A 336 10.02 0.00 -7.72
CA PRO A 336 9.34 -0.68 -8.81
C PRO A 336 9.82 -0.19 -10.19
N GLY A 337 10.07 -1.13 -11.12
CA GLY A 337 10.49 -0.80 -12.48
C GLY A 337 11.96 -0.38 -12.60
N MET A 338 12.72 -0.40 -11.51
CA MET A 338 14.12 -0.05 -11.51
C MET A 338 14.98 -1.28 -11.87
N GLY A 339 15.89 -1.16 -12.83
CA GLY A 339 16.81 -2.23 -13.20
C GLY A 339 17.82 -2.55 -12.09
N LYS A 340 18.30 -3.80 -12.03
CA LYS A 340 19.15 -4.30 -10.94
C LYS A 340 20.43 -3.50 -10.71
N GLU A 341 21.06 -2.97 -11.76
CA GLU A 341 22.27 -2.16 -11.66
C GLU A 341 21.97 -0.82 -10.96
N ASN A 342 20.82 -0.21 -11.26
CA ASN A 342 20.39 1.02 -10.61
C ASN A 342 20.01 0.77 -9.14
N VAL A 343 19.42 -0.40 -8.83
CA VAL A 343 19.16 -0.82 -7.45
C VAL A 343 20.46 -1.00 -6.68
N ALA A 344 21.48 -1.62 -7.31
CA ALA A 344 22.80 -1.79 -6.70
C ALA A 344 23.51 -0.44 -6.45
N ALA A 345 23.32 0.54 -7.32
CA ALA A 345 23.91 1.88 -7.24
C ALA A 345 23.03 2.91 -6.51
N PHE A 346 21.81 2.53 -6.07
CA PHE A 346 20.85 3.47 -5.47
C PHE A 346 21.46 4.15 -4.23
N ASN A 347 21.43 5.49 -4.23
CA ASN A 347 21.98 6.28 -3.15
C ASN A 347 20.90 6.64 -2.12
N LEU A 348 21.05 6.14 -0.90
CA LEU A 348 20.12 6.43 0.21
C LEU A 348 20.32 7.81 0.85
N SER A 349 21.40 8.54 0.53
CA SER A 349 21.75 9.81 1.20
C SER A 349 20.70 10.92 0.96
N ASP A 350 19.95 10.83 -0.14
CA ASP A 350 18.85 11.76 -0.44
C ASP A 350 17.61 11.54 0.45
N ILE A 351 17.53 10.41 1.13
CA ILE A 351 16.38 10.04 1.98
C ILE A 351 16.82 10.12 3.43
N GLN A 352 16.46 11.20 4.09
CA GLN A 352 16.78 11.44 5.49
C GLN A 352 15.59 11.02 6.37
N ILE A 353 15.75 9.95 7.14
CA ILE A 353 14.79 9.59 8.18
C ILE A 353 15.07 10.50 9.39
N LEU A 354 14.31 11.57 9.52
CA LEU A 354 14.47 12.53 10.62
C LEU A 354 14.12 11.89 11.96
N ARG A 355 13.01 11.13 11.98
CA ARG A 355 12.57 10.32 13.12
C ARG A 355 11.70 9.17 12.65
N ASN A 356 11.77 8.04 13.34
CA ASN A 356 10.90 6.89 13.14
C ASN A 356 10.66 6.21 14.50
N ASP A 357 9.71 6.73 15.26
CA ASP A 357 9.35 6.24 16.59
C ASP A 357 7.82 6.29 16.81
N ALA A 358 7.36 5.87 18.00
CA ALA A 358 5.93 5.84 18.32
C ALA A 358 5.29 7.25 18.43
N THR A 359 6.07 8.32 18.46
CA THR A 359 5.58 9.71 18.54
C THR A 359 5.42 10.33 17.16
N VAL A 360 6.36 10.02 16.25
CA VAL A 360 6.41 10.62 14.92
C VAL A 360 7.19 9.74 13.93
N GLN A 361 6.71 9.72 12.70
CA GLN A 361 7.46 9.23 11.55
C GLN A 361 7.67 10.39 10.59
N ALA A 362 8.91 10.82 10.42
CA ALA A 362 9.26 12.01 9.65
C ALA A 362 10.42 11.72 8.70
N VAL A 363 10.25 12.13 7.46
CA VAL A 363 11.19 11.91 6.35
C VAL A 363 11.38 13.21 5.60
N TYR A 364 12.60 13.49 5.21
CA TYR A 364 12.93 14.56 4.28
C TYR A 364 13.70 13.99 3.09
N SER A 365 13.29 14.35 1.88
CA SER A 365 14.05 14.09 0.65
C SER A 365 14.54 15.41 0.08
N GLU A 366 15.84 15.53 -0.06
CA GLU A 366 16.49 16.72 -0.59
C GLU A 366 16.19 16.90 -2.08
N GLY A 367 16.26 15.82 -2.88
CA GLY A 367 15.93 15.83 -4.30
C GLY A 367 14.48 16.21 -4.59
N ASN A 368 13.55 15.77 -3.75
CA ASN A 368 12.15 16.16 -3.84
C ASN A 368 11.83 17.47 -3.12
N THR A 369 12.76 18.04 -2.37
CA THR A 369 12.55 19.21 -1.50
C THR A 369 11.28 19.13 -0.65
N THR A 370 10.97 17.92 -0.18
CA THR A 370 9.71 17.60 0.49
C THR A 370 9.96 16.91 1.82
N CYS A 371 9.22 17.34 2.82
CA CYS A 371 9.15 16.72 4.14
C CYS A 371 7.77 16.06 4.33
N TRP A 372 7.74 14.79 4.68
CA TRP A 372 6.54 14.05 5.07
C TRP A 372 6.61 13.75 6.56
N VAL A 373 5.52 14.01 7.27
CA VAL A 373 5.44 13.85 8.72
C VAL A 373 4.10 13.24 9.11
N ALA A 374 4.16 12.07 9.74
CA ALA A 374 3.04 11.52 10.50
C ALA A 374 3.30 11.82 11.99
N ALA A 375 2.65 12.83 12.52
CA ALA A 375 2.76 13.22 13.92
C ALA A 375 1.60 12.62 14.72
N TYR A 376 1.88 11.66 15.56
CA TYR A 376 0.89 11.01 16.43
C TYR A 376 0.65 11.84 17.69
N GLN A 377 1.61 12.71 18.04
CA GLN A 377 1.58 13.65 19.15
C GLN A 377 2.18 15.00 18.69
N PRO A 378 1.96 16.10 19.42
CA PRO A 378 2.66 17.34 19.17
C PRO A 378 4.20 17.14 19.20
N VAL A 379 4.90 17.72 18.22
CA VAL A 379 6.34 17.49 18.06
C VAL A 379 7.02 18.67 17.38
N GLN A 380 8.26 18.95 17.79
CA GLN A 380 9.15 19.86 17.09
C GLN A 380 10.20 19.07 16.30
N LEU A 381 10.43 19.48 15.06
CA LEU A 381 11.40 18.88 14.14
C LEU A 381 12.26 19.99 13.51
N THR A 382 13.57 19.78 13.50
CA THR A 382 14.48 20.51 12.61
C THR A 382 14.62 19.67 11.35
N VAL A 383 14.00 20.11 10.25
CA VAL A 383 13.98 19.37 8.99
C VAL A 383 15.25 19.66 8.18
N SER A 384 15.61 20.95 8.11
CA SER A 384 16.83 21.43 7.46
C SER A 384 17.27 22.73 8.15
N THR A 385 18.34 23.35 7.68
CA THR A 385 18.84 24.64 8.21
C THR A 385 17.82 25.77 8.06
N ASP A 386 16.93 25.69 7.09
CA ASP A 386 15.93 26.71 6.75
C ASP A 386 14.48 26.24 6.98
N LEU A 387 14.28 25.06 7.59
CA LEU A 387 12.96 24.51 7.87
C LEU A 387 12.89 23.91 9.28
N ILE A 388 12.25 24.64 10.17
CA ILE A 388 11.86 24.18 11.52
C ILE A 388 10.35 24.05 11.55
N LEU A 389 9.87 22.88 11.95
CA LEU A 389 8.46 22.54 12.05
C LEU A 389 8.10 22.29 13.51
N ASN A 390 7.12 23.03 14.04
CA ASN A 390 6.51 22.76 15.34
C ASN A 390 5.05 22.35 15.11
N VAL A 391 4.80 21.03 15.14
CA VAL A 391 3.47 20.44 14.97
C VAL A 391 2.73 20.54 16.30
N GLN A 392 1.64 21.28 16.34
CA GLN A 392 0.75 21.42 17.50
C GLN A 392 -0.44 20.46 17.40
N THR A 393 -0.95 20.25 16.20
CA THR A 393 -2.06 19.32 15.95
C THR A 393 -1.54 18.01 15.36
N PRO A 394 -1.73 16.86 16.01
CA PRO A 394 -1.44 15.55 15.41
C PRO A 394 -2.12 15.37 14.05
N GLY A 395 -1.44 14.74 13.09
CA GLY A 395 -1.95 14.55 11.75
C GLY A 395 -0.87 14.17 10.76
N ILE A 396 -1.20 14.17 9.49
CA ILE A 396 -0.28 13.84 8.41
C ILE A 396 0.01 15.11 7.63
N TYR A 397 1.30 15.44 7.51
CA TYR A 397 1.78 16.64 6.84
C TYR A 397 2.67 16.27 5.67
N MET A 398 2.56 17.02 4.59
CA MET A 398 3.49 17.02 3.47
C MET A 398 3.83 18.47 3.16
N ILE A 399 5.07 18.84 3.36
CA ILE A 399 5.55 20.23 3.26
C ILE A 399 6.63 20.27 2.20
N ARG A 400 6.44 21.11 1.19
CA ARG A 400 7.42 21.31 0.11
C ARG A 400 7.59 22.77 -0.24
N LYS A 401 8.77 23.12 -0.71
CA LYS A 401 9.04 24.44 -1.30
C LYS A 401 8.56 24.47 -2.76
N ASN A 402 7.86 25.52 -3.16
CA ASN A 402 7.53 25.76 -4.56
C ASN A 402 8.69 26.53 -5.27
N GLU A 403 8.56 26.72 -6.57
CA GLU A 403 9.52 27.44 -7.41
C GLU A 403 9.77 28.89 -6.98
N PHE A 404 8.85 29.51 -6.23
CA PHE A 404 8.96 30.86 -5.67
C PHE A 404 9.56 30.87 -4.27
N GLY A 405 10.06 29.75 -3.75
CA GLY A 405 10.64 29.61 -2.42
C GLY A 405 9.64 29.61 -1.27
N ARG A 406 8.32 29.61 -1.55
CA ARG A 406 7.26 29.53 -0.54
C ARG A 406 6.92 28.09 -0.20
N TYR A 407 6.56 27.84 1.04
CA TYR A 407 6.15 26.50 1.47
C TYR A 407 4.69 26.25 1.12
N ILE A 408 4.42 25.10 0.51
CA ILE A 408 3.10 24.51 0.36
C ILE A 408 2.96 23.49 1.48
N ILE A 409 1.92 23.64 2.29
CA ILE A 409 1.61 22.76 3.41
C ILE A 409 0.35 22.01 3.05
N ASN A 410 0.46 20.69 2.89
CA ASN A 410 -0.65 19.79 2.76
C ASN A 410 -0.85 19.07 4.09
N TYR A 411 -2.08 18.96 4.54
CA TYR A 411 -2.47 18.30 5.79
C TYR A 411 -3.68 17.43 5.59
N ALA A 412 -3.71 16.29 6.27
CA ALA A 412 -4.89 15.46 6.43
C ALA A 412 -5.06 15.05 7.89
N ASP A 413 -6.32 15.03 8.36
CA ASP A 413 -6.68 14.45 9.65
C ASP A 413 -7.01 12.97 9.49
N PRO A 414 -6.12 12.03 9.85
CA PRO A 414 -6.38 10.59 9.72
C PRO A 414 -7.47 10.09 10.70
N THR A 415 -7.80 10.87 11.73
CA THR A 415 -8.86 10.52 12.67
C THR A 415 -10.25 10.94 12.17
N GLN A 416 -10.31 11.85 11.20
CA GLN A 416 -11.54 12.43 10.63
C GLN A 416 -12.44 13.13 11.68
N GLN A 417 -11.86 13.66 12.76
CA GLN A 417 -12.62 14.25 13.88
C GLN A 417 -12.39 15.76 14.02
N ARG A 418 -11.29 16.29 13.47
CA ARG A 418 -10.90 17.68 13.65
C ARG A 418 -11.50 18.58 12.60
N ASN A 419 -11.66 19.86 12.95
CA ASN A 419 -12.10 20.92 12.05
C ASN A 419 -11.00 21.94 11.77
N VAL A 420 -9.93 21.91 12.57
CA VAL A 420 -8.80 22.84 12.46
C VAL A 420 -7.50 22.11 12.76
N ALA A 421 -6.43 22.46 12.06
CA ALA A 421 -5.07 22.08 12.38
C ALA A 421 -4.19 23.31 12.58
N GLU A 422 -3.25 23.23 13.52
CA GLU A 422 -2.30 24.30 13.86
C GLU A 422 -0.87 23.76 13.87
N LEU A 423 0.03 24.52 13.28
CA LEU A 423 1.47 24.26 13.28
C LEU A 423 2.21 25.60 13.25
N GLU A 424 3.49 25.56 13.55
CA GLU A 424 4.39 26.68 13.29
C GLU A 424 5.47 26.24 12.28
N LEU A 425 5.68 27.06 11.29
CA LEU A 425 6.74 26.90 10.29
C LEU A 425 7.72 28.07 10.45
N ASN A 426 8.95 27.79 10.80
CA ASN A 426 9.97 28.82 11.05
C ASN A 426 9.44 29.92 11.99
N HIS A 427 8.85 29.53 13.12
CA HIS A 427 8.23 30.40 14.13
C HIS A 427 7.00 31.20 13.67
N LYS A 428 6.50 30.96 12.44
CA LYS A 428 5.27 31.58 11.96
C LYS A 428 4.12 30.60 12.16
N LYS A 429 3.07 31.05 12.83
CA LYS A 429 1.84 30.25 13.04
C LYS A 429 1.07 30.09 11.75
N VAL A 430 0.68 28.87 11.48
CA VAL A 430 -0.18 28.48 10.36
C VAL A 430 -1.39 27.74 10.91
N ARG A 431 -2.56 28.15 10.46
CA ARG A 431 -3.84 27.53 10.81
C ARG A 431 -4.57 27.10 9.55
N LEU A 432 -5.02 25.85 9.51
CA LEU A 432 -5.77 25.25 8.41
C LEU A 432 -7.19 24.94 8.87
N SER A 433 -8.18 25.38 8.12
CA SER A 433 -9.56 24.88 8.23
C SER A 433 -9.64 23.55 7.50
N LEU A 434 -10.23 22.55 8.14
CA LEU A 434 -10.29 21.19 7.62
C LEU A 434 -11.64 20.89 6.96
N PRO A 435 -11.69 19.93 6.04
CA PRO A 435 -12.94 19.53 5.40
C PRO A 435 -13.96 18.99 6.41
N GLU A 436 -15.24 19.22 6.11
CA GLU A 436 -16.35 18.81 6.96
C GLU A 436 -17.23 17.73 6.30
N GLY A 437 -18.09 17.12 7.08
CA GLY A 437 -19.08 16.16 6.61
C GLY A 437 -18.43 14.96 5.91
N LYS A 438 -18.82 14.67 4.68
CA LYS A 438 -18.32 13.54 3.88
C LYS A 438 -16.88 13.72 3.38
N GLU A 439 -16.36 14.93 3.44
CA GLU A 439 -15.00 15.26 3.00
C GLU A 439 -13.96 15.15 4.13
N LYS A 440 -14.37 14.82 5.36
CA LYS A 440 -13.44 14.58 6.48
C LYS A 440 -12.43 13.52 6.11
N GLY A 441 -11.14 13.78 6.38
CA GLY A 441 -10.02 12.92 5.98
C GLY A 441 -9.39 13.26 4.64
N LYS A 442 -10.01 14.13 3.83
CA LYS A 442 -9.42 14.64 2.60
C LYS A 442 -8.29 15.63 2.91
N THR A 443 -7.28 15.68 2.06
CA THR A 443 -6.18 16.63 2.17
C THR A 443 -6.66 18.08 1.98
N THR A 444 -6.20 18.97 2.85
CA THR A 444 -6.29 20.43 2.73
C THR A 444 -4.90 20.99 2.46
N SER A 445 -4.82 22.03 1.63
CA SER A 445 -3.57 22.67 1.24
C SER A 445 -3.60 24.16 1.49
N ILE A 446 -2.48 24.74 1.93
CA ILE A 446 -2.26 26.18 2.07
C ILE A 446 -0.86 26.54 1.60
N VAL A 447 -0.69 27.78 1.12
CA VAL A 447 0.62 28.37 0.81
C VAL A 447 1.01 29.27 1.98
N GLY A 448 2.15 28.96 2.64
CA GLY A 448 2.68 29.68 3.78
C GLY A 448 3.77 30.68 3.42
#